data_26321bbd9f62a1f8d29d991b5e728b26
#
_entry.id   26321bbd9f62a1f8d29d991b5e728b26
#
_cell.length_a   1.000
_cell.length_b   1.000
_cell.length_c   1.000
_cell.angle_alpha   90.00
_cell.angle_beta   90.00
_cell.angle_gamma   90.00
#
_symmetry.space_group_name_H-M   'P 1'
#
loop_
_entity.id
_entity.type
_entity.pdbx_description
1 polymer ?
#
loop_
_entity_poly.entity_id
_entity_poly.type
_entity_poly.pdbx_seq_one_letter_code
_entity_poly.pdbx_strand_id
1 'polypeptide(L)'
;MNRRKVYSAPTSQLWHLFYYRYFRKHAKFEGDAEAISRAIVEKCWNGTFYCTSLGNFDYFWIRDFATVAKSLRQLGYVDKVRATITWALEQYMRRDAVTLCITPLGNLFDAPKRGIDTLPSLIHCIWTAKYKLNEHEKNFLERKLQEYVEDYINPATGMLLPKSDDAELRDGAIYDRSAYSVAMIERMAWACKHLGLKSFPYSHMIYRQELLLHYWNGDYFNADFNNTAFSAECALIPFIMRSVEDTEKLNKTLDYIRDQHIARPYAMRYTNTPKRFHYRLWARTVMRNYAGDTIWTWHGAYYLRLLWGQNRPEAAENEMAFASMIERYHTFPELLNPDGTLYNSLLYKSSEGMIWAAIYLTIDSYKPKS
;
A
#
# COMPACT_ATOMS: atom_id res chain seq x y z
N MET A 1 -28.19 -7.47 -13.99
CA MET A 1 -27.28 -7.00 -12.90
C MET A 1 -26.86 -8.22 -12.09
N ASN A 2 -25.76 -8.87 -12.44
CA ASN A 2 -25.22 -9.99 -11.66
C ASN A 2 -24.67 -9.44 -10.35
N ARG A 3 -25.33 -9.75 -9.23
CA ARG A 3 -24.77 -9.42 -7.90
C ARG A 3 -23.50 -10.23 -7.71
N ARG A 4 -22.35 -9.59 -7.86
CA ARG A 4 -21.06 -10.21 -7.56
C ARG A 4 -21.03 -10.69 -6.12
N LYS A 5 -20.39 -11.84 -5.90
CA LYS A 5 -20.22 -12.40 -4.55
C LYS A 5 -19.45 -11.41 -3.69
N VAL A 6 -20.03 -10.96 -2.60
CA VAL A 6 -19.34 -10.16 -1.58
C VAL A 6 -18.59 -11.12 -0.66
N TYR A 7 -17.28 -11.00 -0.65
CA TYR A 7 -16.40 -11.74 0.25
C TYR A 7 -16.18 -10.89 1.52
N SER A 8 -17.13 -10.92 2.45
CA SER A 8 -16.99 -10.22 3.73
C SER A 8 -15.93 -10.86 4.60
N ALA A 9 -15.28 -10.05 5.43
CA ALA A 9 -14.34 -10.56 6.43
C ALA A 9 -15.06 -11.57 7.35
N PRO A 10 -14.46 -12.75 7.59
CA PRO A 10 -15.07 -13.72 8.48
C PRO A 10 -15.10 -13.17 9.92
N THR A 11 -16.08 -13.58 10.71
CA THR A 11 -16.17 -13.24 12.15
C THR A 11 -14.89 -13.63 12.91
N SER A 12 -14.17 -14.65 12.43
CA SER A 12 -12.85 -15.02 12.89
C SER A 12 -11.81 -13.88 12.78
N GLN A 13 -11.96 -12.95 11.83
CA GLN A 13 -11.06 -11.80 11.68
C GLN A 13 -11.17 -10.84 12.88
N LEU A 14 -12.39 -10.53 13.32
CA LEU A 14 -12.62 -9.71 14.51
C LEU A 14 -12.07 -10.39 15.76
N TRP A 15 -12.27 -11.70 15.88
CA TRP A 15 -11.70 -12.50 16.96
C TRP A 15 -10.18 -12.52 16.91
N HIS A 16 -9.58 -12.61 15.71
CA HIS A 16 -8.14 -12.55 15.51
C HIS A 16 -7.54 -11.22 15.99
N LEU A 17 -8.16 -10.09 15.61
CA LEU A 17 -7.76 -8.76 16.07
C LEU A 17 -7.86 -8.62 17.58
N PHE A 18 -8.95 -9.11 18.19
CA PHE A 18 -9.14 -9.12 19.62
C PHE A 18 -8.10 -9.98 20.33
N TYR A 19 -7.87 -11.21 19.85
CA TYR A 19 -6.86 -12.12 20.40
C TYR A 19 -5.45 -11.51 20.33
N TYR A 20 -5.09 -10.94 19.18
CA TYR A 20 -3.81 -10.27 19.02
C TYR A 20 -3.66 -9.09 19.99
N ARG A 21 -4.71 -8.31 20.14
CA ARG A 21 -4.73 -7.13 21.02
C ARG A 21 -4.48 -7.47 22.50
N TYR A 22 -5.05 -8.55 22.99
CA TYR A 22 -5.11 -8.84 24.42
C TYR A 22 -4.25 -10.03 24.88
N PHE A 23 -3.95 -10.97 24.02
CA PHE A 23 -3.36 -12.25 24.43
C PHE A 23 -2.04 -12.59 23.72
N ARG A 24 -1.77 -12.07 22.54
CA ARG A 24 -0.56 -12.43 21.81
C ARG A 24 0.65 -11.62 22.30
N LYS A 25 1.76 -12.31 22.57
CA LYS A 25 3.05 -11.67 22.79
C LYS A 25 3.57 -11.11 21.47
N HIS A 26 4.10 -9.88 21.52
CA HIS A 26 4.68 -9.22 20.36
C HIS A 26 6.04 -9.83 20.02
N ALA A 27 6.29 -10.04 18.74
CA ALA A 27 7.59 -10.48 18.26
C ALA A 27 8.60 -9.33 18.42
N LYS A 28 9.65 -9.58 19.20
CA LYS A 28 10.78 -8.68 19.39
C LYS A 28 12.03 -9.28 18.75
N PHE A 29 12.87 -8.44 18.23
CA PHE A 29 14.10 -8.81 17.52
C PHE A 29 15.27 -8.04 18.12
N GLU A 30 16.43 -8.68 18.16
CA GLU A 30 17.67 -8.07 18.64
C GLU A 30 18.51 -7.56 17.46
N GLY A 31 19.38 -6.59 17.75
CA GLY A 31 20.29 -6.00 16.78
C GLY A 31 19.92 -4.57 16.39
N ASP A 32 20.61 -4.05 15.39
CA ASP A 32 20.32 -2.76 14.78
C ASP A 32 19.11 -2.82 13.84
N ALA A 33 18.72 -1.67 13.30
CA ALA A 33 17.54 -1.56 12.44
C ALA A 33 17.60 -2.47 11.19
N GLU A 34 18.81 -2.69 10.64
CA GLU A 34 18.98 -3.60 9.50
C GLU A 34 18.79 -5.05 9.90
N ALA A 35 19.44 -5.51 10.97
CA ALA A 35 19.31 -6.88 11.47
C ALA A 35 17.87 -7.22 11.85
N ILE A 36 17.19 -6.32 12.56
CA ILE A 36 15.77 -6.43 12.92
C ILE A 36 14.89 -6.56 11.67
N SER A 37 15.09 -5.65 10.70
CA SER A 37 14.31 -5.63 9.46
C SER A 37 14.53 -6.90 8.63
N ARG A 38 15.75 -7.40 8.55
CA ARG A 38 16.10 -8.64 7.84
C ARG A 38 15.45 -9.86 8.48
N ALA A 39 15.52 -9.98 9.80
CA ALA A 39 14.90 -11.06 10.55
C ALA A 39 13.36 -11.07 10.37
N ILE A 40 12.72 -9.88 10.29
CA ILE A 40 11.28 -9.76 10.02
C ILE A 40 10.95 -10.27 8.63
N VAL A 41 11.66 -9.82 7.59
CA VAL A 41 11.41 -10.24 6.20
C VAL A 41 11.55 -11.76 6.05
N GLU A 42 12.55 -12.36 6.69
CA GLU A 42 12.73 -13.82 6.68
C GLU A 42 11.59 -14.56 7.37
N LYS A 43 11.11 -14.07 8.53
CA LYS A 43 10.00 -14.67 9.27
C LYS A 43 8.63 -14.47 8.62
N CYS A 44 8.44 -13.43 7.81
CA CYS A 44 7.21 -13.26 7.04
C CYS A 44 7.05 -14.32 5.94
N TRP A 45 8.08 -15.07 5.59
CA TRP A 45 7.97 -16.24 4.72
C TRP A 45 7.51 -17.45 5.51
N ASN A 46 6.29 -17.94 5.25
CA ASN A 46 5.71 -19.07 5.97
C ASN A 46 5.96 -20.46 5.32
N GLY A 47 6.80 -20.50 4.30
CA GLY A 47 7.09 -21.73 3.53
C GLY A 47 6.31 -21.81 2.20
N THR A 48 5.21 -21.04 2.05
CA THR A 48 4.37 -21.06 0.84
C THR A 48 4.22 -19.66 0.24
N PHE A 49 3.96 -18.66 1.07
CA PHE A 49 3.78 -17.27 0.66
C PHE A 49 4.33 -16.30 1.71
N TYR A 50 4.51 -15.04 1.33
CA TYR A 50 4.81 -13.98 2.28
C TYR A 50 3.53 -13.47 2.94
N CYS A 51 3.44 -13.54 4.27
CA CYS A 51 2.42 -12.82 5.03
C CYS A 51 2.80 -11.34 5.18
N THR A 52 1.80 -10.49 5.41
CA THR A 52 2.00 -9.03 5.51
C THR A 52 2.66 -8.62 6.82
N SER A 53 2.40 -9.34 7.90
CA SER A 53 3.05 -9.10 9.19
C SER A 53 3.16 -10.37 10.03
N LEU A 54 3.89 -10.26 11.13
CA LEU A 54 3.94 -11.28 12.18
C LEU A 54 2.85 -11.07 13.25
N GLY A 55 1.98 -10.11 13.03
CA GLY A 55 0.93 -9.65 13.94
C GLY A 55 -0.49 -9.79 13.39
N ASN A 56 -1.23 -8.69 13.39
CA ASN A 56 -2.63 -8.64 12.95
C ASN A 56 -2.85 -9.09 11.50
N PHE A 57 -1.82 -8.98 10.64
CA PHE A 57 -1.87 -9.25 9.22
C PHE A 57 -0.98 -10.45 8.86
N ASP A 58 -1.05 -11.54 9.62
CA ASP A 58 -0.33 -12.79 9.35
C ASP A 58 -0.92 -13.59 8.17
N TYR A 59 -1.76 -12.96 7.34
CA TYR A 59 -2.32 -13.43 6.08
C TYR A 59 -1.61 -12.78 4.88
N PHE A 60 -1.96 -13.24 3.68
CA PHE A 60 -1.57 -12.55 2.46
C PHE A 60 -2.51 -11.37 2.19
N TRP A 61 -1.93 -10.19 1.98
CA TRP A 61 -2.64 -8.98 1.55
C TRP A 61 -1.99 -8.46 0.28
N ILE A 62 -2.75 -8.47 -0.83
CA ILE A 62 -2.19 -8.14 -2.14
C ILE A 62 -1.68 -6.70 -2.22
N ARG A 63 -2.35 -5.75 -1.59
CA ARG A 63 -1.94 -4.34 -1.53
C ARG A 63 -0.55 -4.19 -0.93
N ASP A 64 -0.33 -4.81 0.23
CA ASP A 64 0.95 -4.77 0.94
C ASP A 64 2.03 -5.53 0.19
N PHE A 65 1.71 -6.71 -0.31
CA PHE A 65 2.68 -7.50 -1.06
C PHE A 65 3.12 -6.80 -2.36
N ALA A 66 2.22 -6.11 -3.06
CA ALA A 66 2.54 -5.35 -4.26
C ALA A 66 3.55 -4.21 -3.98
N THR A 67 3.47 -3.58 -2.81
CA THR A 67 4.42 -2.52 -2.43
C THR A 67 5.83 -3.06 -2.18
N VAL A 68 5.98 -4.29 -1.68
CA VAL A 68 7.28 -4.85 -1.30
C VAL A 68 7.89 -5.81 -2.33
N ALA A 69 7.13 -6.30 -3.30
CA ALA A 69 7.57 -7.31 -4.24
C ALA A 69 8.87 -6.94 -4.99
N LYS A 70 9.02 -5.67 -5.40
CA LYS A 70 10.25 -5.17 -6.02
C LYS A 70 11.43 -5.24 -5.05
N SER A 71 11.22 -4.84 -3.80
CA SER A 71 12.26 -4.83 -2.76
C SER A 71 12.70 -6.23 -2.39
N LEU A 72 11.76 -7.13 -2.20
CA LEU A 72 12.06 -8.55 -1.94
C LEU A 72 12.91 -9.17 -3.07
N ARG A 73 12.60 -8.81 -4.32
CA ARG A 73 13.44 -9.24 -5.45
C ARG A 73 14.85 -8.65 -5.40
N GLN A 74 14.99 -7.37 -5.09
CA GLN A 74 16.29 -6.70 -4.94
C GLN A 74 17.14 -7.33 -3.82
N LEU A 75 16.49 -7.81 -2.76
CA LEU A 75 17.12 -8.55 -1.66
C LEU A 75 17.45 -10.02 -1.98
N GLY A 76 17.17 -10.49 -3.21
CA GLY A 76 17.48 -11.85 -3.66
C GLY A 76 16.36 -12.87 -3.46
N TYR A 77 15.21 -12.50 -2.91
CA TYR A 77 14.10 -13.44 -2.64
C TYR A 77 13.22 -13.71 -3.88
N VAL A 78 13.81 -13.82 -5.07
CA VAL A 78 13.10 -13.95 -6.36
C VAL A 78 12.14 -15.14 -6.39
N ASP A 79 12.61 -16.31 -5.93
CA ASP A 79 11.80 -17.53 -5.98
C ASP A 79 10.65 -17.51 -4.97
N LYS A 80 10.86 -16.94 -3.79
CA LYS A 80 9.82 -16.76 -2.79
C LYS A 80 8.73 -15.77 -3.27
N VAL A 81 9.13 -14.68 -3.96
CA VAL A 81 8.18 -13.74 -4.58
C VAL A 81 7.37 -14.45 -5.67
N ARG A 82 8.02 -15.24 -6.53
CA ARG A 82 7.33 -16.02 -7.57
C ARG A 82 6.35 -17.02 -6.95
N ALA A 83 6.79 -17.80 -5.96
CA ALA A 83 5.94 -18.76 -5.25
C ALA A 83 4.69 -18.08 -4.64
N THR A 84 4.87 -16.91 -4.01
CA THR A 84 3.75 -16.14 -3.45
C THR A 84 2.73 -15.74 -4.52
N ILE A 85 3.18 -15.25 -5.68
CA ILE A 85 2.29 -14.85 -6.77
C ILE A 85 1.57 -16.08 -7.35
N THR A 86 2.29 -17.18 -7.60
CA THR A 86 1.69 -18.43 -8.08
C THR A 86 0.59 -18.92 -7.15
N TRP A 87 0.89 -19.01 -5.85
CA TRP A 87 -0.08 -19.41 -4.84
C TRP A 87 -1.29 -18.48 -4.80
N ALA A 88 -1.10 -17.17 -4.84
CA ALA A 88 -2.19 -16.21 -4.81
C ALA A 88 -3.10 -16.33 -6.06
N LEU A 89 -2.51 -16.44 -7.26
CA LEU A 89 -3.26 -16.63 -8.50
C LEU A 89 -4.07 -17.94 -8.48
N GLU A 90 -3.51 -19.03 -7.97
CA GLU A 90 -4.24 -20.30 -7.81
C GLU A 90 -5.47 -20.15 -6.90
N GLN A 91 -5.34 -19.44 -5.76
CA GLN A 91 -6.47 -19.20 -4.86
C GLN A 91 -7.55 -18.33 -5.55
N TYR A 92 -7.14 -17.26 -6.23
CA TYR A 92 -8.03 -16.38 -6.96
C TYR A 92 -8.75 -17.10 -8.10
N MET A 93 -8.05 -17.87 -8.92
CA MET A 93 -8.64 -18.65 -10.02
C MET A 93 -9.61 -19.71 -9.51
N ARG A 94 -9.29 -20.42 -8.43
CA ARG A 94 -10.16 -21.45 -7.83
C ARG A 94 -11.52 -20.89 -7.42
N ARG A 95 -11.56 -19.62 -6.98
CA ARG A 95 -12.78 -18.95 -6.50
C ARG A 95 -13.38 -18.00 -7.53
N ASP A 96 -12.72 -17.85 -8.67
CA ASP A 96 -13.05 -16.88 -9.73
C ASP A 96 -13.25 -15.45 -9.20
N ALA A 97 -12.39 -15.02 -8.29
CA ALA A 97 -12.44 -13.69 -7.66
C ALA A 97 -11.05 -13.18 -7.30
N VAL A 98 -10.87 -11.85 -7.31
CA VAL A 98 -9.68 -11.18 -6.77
C VAL A 98 -10.14 -10.37 -5.58
N THR A 99 -9.58 -10.66 -4.39
CA THR A 99 -9.89 -10.00 -3.13
C THR A 99 -8.63 -9.41 -2.50
N LEU A 100 -8.83 -8.51 -1.56
CA LEU A 100 -7.75 -7.84 -0.86
C LEU A 100 -6.88 -8.83 -0.06
N CYS A 101 -7.51 -9.84 0.52
CA CYS A 101 -6.88 -10.76 1.44
C CYS A 101 -7.14 -12.23 1.09
N ILE A 102 -6.14 -13.08 1.38
CA ILE A 102 -6.24 -14.54 1.33
C ILE A 102 -5.72 -15.10 2.66
N THR A 103 -6.54 -15.92 3.34
CA THR A 103 -6.10 -16.61 4.56
C THR A 103 -5.11 -17.72 4.23
N PRO A 104 -4.32 -18.24 5.20
CA PRO A 104 -3.46 -19.40 4.98
C PRO A 104 -4.18 -20.65 4.47
N LEU A 105 -5.48 -20.77 4.73
CA LEU A 105 -6.34 -21.84 4.23
C LEU A 105 -6.90 -21.60 2.81
N GLY A 106 -6.51 -20.49 2.16
CA GLY A 106 -6.97 -20.13 0.82
C GLY A 106 -8.37 -19.51 0.77
N ASN A 107 -8.93 -19.06 1.90
CA ASN A 107 -10.21 -18.35 1.90
C ASN A 107 -9.99 -16.89 1.51
N LEU A 108 -10.80 -16.43 0.56
CA LEU A 108 -10.78 -15.06 0.06
C LEU A 108 -11.69 -14.16 0.89
N PHE A 109 -11.25 -12.93 1.17
CA PHE A 109 -12.13 -11.91 1.76
C PHE A 109 -11.63 -10.48 1.51
N ASP A 110 -12.53 -9.53 1.62
CA ASP A 110 -12.25 -8.09 1.60
C ASP A 110 -12.50 -7.50 3.00
N ALA A 111 -11.62 -6.63 3.46
CA ALA A 111 -11.75 -5.94 4.73
C ALA A 111 -11.18 -4.52 4.65
N PRO A 112 -11.93 -3.51 5.10
CA PRO A 112 -13.31 -3.56 5.61
C PRO A 112 -14.36 -3.68 4.50
N LYS A 113 -13.98 -3.47 3.26
CA LYS A 113 -14.79 -3.55 2.03
C LYS A 113 -13.90 -3.97 0.86
N ARG A 114 -14.52 -4.23 -0.30
CA ARG A 114 -13.78 -4.45 -1.55
C ARG A 114 -12.84 -3.27 -1.82
N GLY A 115 -11.61 -3.55 -2.22
CA GLY A 115 -10.63 -2.53 -2.57
C GLY A 115 -10.65 -2.20 -4.06
N ILE A 116 -10.85 -0.93 -4.40
CA ILE A 116 -10.76 -0.46 -5.78
C ILE A 116 -9.36 -0.69 -6.36
N ASP A 117 -8.36 -0.69 -5.52
CA ASP A 117 -6.94 -0.87 -5.83
C ASP A 117 -6.48 -2.34 -5.80
N THR A 118 -7.37 -3.29 -5.52
CA THR A 118 -7.02 -4.71 -5.37
C THR A 118 -6.50 -5.32 -6.68
N LEU A 119 -7.25 -5.22 -7.78
CA LEU A 119 -6.80 -5.69 -9.08
C LEU A 119 -5.63 -4.86 -9.64
N PRO A 120 -5.63 -3.52 -9.56
CA PRO A 120 -4.45 -2.72 -9.86
C PRO A 120 -3.18 -3.16 -9.14
N SER A 121 -3.27 -3.47 -7.84
CA SER A 121 -2.13 -3.97 -7.06
C SER A 121 -1.64 -5.33 -7.56
N LEU A 122 -2.54 -6.25 -7.88
CA LEU A 122 -2.18 -7.57 -8.42
C LEU A 122 -1.44 -7.45 -9.77
N ILE A 123 -2.00 -6.70 -10.71
CA ILE A 123 -1.39 -6.50 -12.04
C ILE A 123 -0.02 -5.81 -11.91
N HIS A 124 0.06 -4.75 -11.09
CA HIS A 124 1.32 -4.07 -10.80
C HIS A 124 2.36 -5.01 -10.17
N CYS A 125 1.93 -5.85 -9.22
CA CYS A 125 2.78 -6.85 -8.57
C CYS A 125 3.36 -7.85 -9.57
N ILE A 126 2.52 -8.43 -10.42
CA ILE A 126 2.92 -9.36 -11.48
C ILE A 126 3.99 -8.74 -12.38
N TRP A 127 3.78 -7.49 -12.81
CA TRP A 127 4.74 -6.76 -13.60
C TRP A 127 6.07 -6.51 -12.87
N THR A 128 6.01 -5.93 -11.67
CA THR A 128 7.22 -5.57 -10.90
C THR A 128 8.01 -6.77 -10.44
N ALA A 129 7.35 -7.88 -10.20
CA ALA A 129 7.95 -9.16 -9.88
C ALA A 129 8.58 -9.84 -11.11
N LYS A 130 8.35 -9.35 -12.33
CA LYS A 130 8.72 -10.01 -13.59
C LYS A 130 8.18 -11.45 -13.65
N TYR A 131 6.98 -11.65 -13.15
CA TYR A 131 6.29 -12.93 -13.19
C TYR A 131 5.83 -13.25 -14.61
N LYS A 132 6.07 -14.46 -15.07
CA LYS A 132 5.65 -14.91 -16.41
C LYS A 132 4.30 -15.60 -16.30
N LEU A 133 3.26 -14.95 -16.82
CA LEU A 133 1.92 -15.50 -16.88
C LEU A 133 1.84 -16.64 -17.89
N ASN A 134 1.17 -17.73 -17.52
CA ASN A 134 0.69 -18.73 -18.48
C ASN A 134 -0.67 -18.31 -19.09
N GLU A 135 -1.14 -19.05 -20.12
CA GLU A 135 -2.37 -18.71 -20.83
C GLU A 135 -3.64 -18.79 -19.93
N HIS A 136 -3.68 -19.70 -18.98
CA HIS A 136 -4.80 -19.83 -18.07
C HIS A 136 -4.89 -18.62 -17.11
N GLU A 137 -3.77 -18.20 -16.57
CA GLU A 137 -3.64 -17.00 -15.73
C GLU A 137 -3.99 -15.72 -16.51
N LYS A 138 -3.52 -15.61 -17.77
CA LYS A 138 -3.89 -14.48 -18.64
C LYS A 138 -5.39 -14.42 -18.88
N ASN A 139 -6.01 -15.53 -19.26
CA ASN A 139 -7.45 -15.59 -19.50
C ASN A 139 -8.25 -15.24 -18.24
N PHE A 140 -7.79 -15.64 -17.06
CA PHE A 140 -8.40 -15.24 -15.80
C PHE A 140 -8.31 -13.74 -15.60
N LEU A 141 -7.12 -13.16 -15.76
CA LEU A 141 -6.89 -11.72 -15.57
C LEU A 141 -7.67 -10.87 -16.59
N GLU A 142 -7.77 -11.32 -17.84
CA GLU A 142 -8.58 -10.66 -18.88
C GLU A 142 -10.05 -10.55 -18.47
N ARG A 143 -10.64 -11.63 -17.95
CA ARG A 143 -12.01 -11.56 -17.43
C ARG A 143 -12.15 -10.61 -16.24
N LYS A 144 -11.19 -10.64 -15.30
CA LYS A 144 -11.23 -9.73 -14.14
C LYS A 144 -11.01 -8.26 -14.52
N LEU A 145 -10.25 -7.99 -15.57
CA LEU A 145 -10.12 -6.64 -16.13
C LEU A 145 -11.41 -6.15 -16.78
N GLN A 146 -12.15 -7.00 -17.51
CA GLN A 146 -13.47 -6.65 -18.04
C GLN A 146 -14.44 -6.29 -16.92
N GLU A 147 -14.51 -7.15 -15.88
CA GLU A 147 -15.29 -6.89 -14.69
C GLU A 147 -14.92 -5.58 -14.00
N TYR A 148 -13.62 -5.27 -13.91
CA TYR A 148 -13.12 -4.03 -13.31
C TYR A 148 -13.55 -2.81 -14.11
N VAL A 149 -13.47 -2.87 -15.44
CA VAL A 149 -13.92 -1.79 -16.33
C VAL A 149 -15.42 -1.52 -16.15
N GLU A 150 -16.24 -2.57 -16.12
CA GLU A 150 -17.68 -2.44 -15.90
C GLU A 150 -18.04 -1.81 -14.54
N ASP A 151 -17.25 -2.10 -13.49
CA ASP A 151 -17.54 -1.64 -12.13
C ASP A 151 -17.07 -0.21 -11.86
N TYR A 152 -15.91 0.16 -12.41
CA TYR A 152 -15.19 1.35 -11.95
C TYR A 152 -14.94 2.40 -13.01
N ILE A 153 -15.04 2.05 -14.30
CA ILE A 153 -14.61 2.95 -15.36
C ILE A 153 -15.82 3.45 -16.16
N ASN A 154 -15.89 4.75 -16.35
CA ASN A 154 -16.88 5.36 -17.22
C ASN A 154 -16.54 5.00 -18.68
N PRO A 155 -17.41 4.27 -19.40
CA PRO A 155 -17.12 3.80 -20.75
C PRO A 155 -16.96 4.91 -21.78
N ALA A 156 -17.58 6.08 -21.55
CA ALA A 156 -17.50 7.22 -22.47
C ALA A 156 -16.19 8.01 -22.35
N THR A 157 -15.63 8.06 -21.13
CA THR A 157 -14.43 8.90 -20.86
C THR A 157 -13.19 8.07 -20.51
N GLY A 158 -13.33 6.82 -20.14
CA GLY A 158 -12.26 5.99 -19.58
C GLY A 158 -11.85 6.37 -18.16
N MET A 159 -12.51 7.35 -17.55
CA MET A 159 -12.18 7.85 -16.23
C MET A 159 -12.86 7.05 -15.13
N LEU A 160 -12.30 7.14 -13.92
CA LEU A 160 -12.88 6.53 -12.73
C LEU A 160 -14.27 7.10 -12.45
N LEU A 161 -15.23 6.22 -12.19
CA LEU A 161 -16.58 6.61 -11.78
C LEU A 161 -16.55 7.37 -10.45
N PRO A 162 -17.38 8.41 -10.28
CA PRO A 162 -17.46 9.13 -9.01
C PRO A 162 -18.03 8.23 -7.91
N LYS A 163 -17.53 8.43 -6.69
CA LYS A 163 -18.01 7.79 -5.45
C LYS A 163 -18.19 6.27 -5.54
N SER A 164 -17.12 5.51 -5.48
CA SER A 164 -17.26 4.15 -4.99
C SER A 164 -17.22 4.16 -3.46
N ASP A 165 -18.11 3.39 -2.79
CA ASP A 165 -18.02 3.16 -1.34
C ASP A 165 -16.97 2.07 -1.01
N ASP A 166 -16.12 1.74 -1.98
CA ASP A 166 -15.06 0.75 -1.86
C ASP A 166 -13.90 1.26 -1.00
N ALA A 167 -13.10 0.35 -0.48
CA ALA A 167 -11.92 0.71 0.29
C ALA A 167 -10.77 1.10 -0.64
N GLU A 168 -9.93 1.98 -0.14
CA GLU A 168 -8.66 2.35 -0.72
C GLU A 168 -7.55 2.04 0.29
N LEU A 169 -6.31 2.42 -0.02
CA LEU A 169 -5.19 2.18 0.88
C LEU A 169 -5.42 2.73 2.29
N ARG A 170 -6.02 3.91 2.41
CA ARG A 170 -6.44 4.52 3.66
C ARG A 170 -7.87 4.09 4.01
N ASP A 171 -8.04 2.86 4.42
CA ASP A 171 -9.33 2.17 4.60
C ASP A 171 -10.37 2.92 5.44
N GLY A 172 -9.91 3.70 6.41
CA GLY A 172 -10.77 4.48 7.29
C GLY A 172 -11.30 5.77 6.69
N ALA A 173 -10.69 6.31 5.63
CA ALA A 173 -11.12 7.51 4.94
C ALA A 173 -12.13 7.19 3.82
N ILE A 174 -12.90 8.21 3.43
CA ILE A 174 -13.85 8.15 2.32
C ILE A 174 -13.39 9.19 1.30
N TYR A 175 -13.16 8.74 0.07
CA TYR A 175 -12.70 9.57 -1.04
C TYR A 175 -13.73 9.66 -2.16
N ASP A 176 -13.65 10.71 -2.95
CA ASP A 176 -14.30 10.80 -4.25
C ASP A 176 -13.20 10.80 -5.32
N ARG A 177 -12.86 9.62 -5.85
CA ARG A 177 -11.79 9.44 -6.83
C ARG A 177 -10.45 9.99 -6.31
N SER A 178 -9.78 9.27 -5.45
CA SER A 178 -8.50 9.71 -4.89
C SER A 178 -7.39 9.76 -5.95
N ALA A 179 -6.41 10.66 -5.77
CA ALA A 179 -5.20 10.66 -6.60
C ALA A 179 -4.44 9.33 -6.51
N TYR A 180 -4.50 8.66 -5.35
CA TYR A 180 -3.97 7.31 -5.17
C TYR A 180 -4.61 6.31 -6.15
N SER A 181 -5.94 6.23 -6.18
CA SER A 181 -6.64 5.27 -7.06
C SER A 181 -6.38 5.56 -8.54
N VAL A 182 -6.34 6.84 -8.93
CA VAL A 182 -5.99 7.23 -10.31
C VAL A 182 -4.57 6.81 -10.67
N ALA A 183 -3.61 6.97 -9.75
CA ALA A 183 -2.22 6.52 -9.97
C ALA A 183 -2.11 4.99 -10.06
N MET A 184 -2.88 4.25 -9.24
CA MET A 184 -2.91 2.79 -9.30
C MET A 184 -3.52 2.27 -10.61
N ILE A 185 -4.57 2.93 -11.13
CA ILE A 185 -5.16 2.58 -12.44
C ILE A 185 -4.19 2.92 -13.57
N GLU A 186 -3.49 4.06 -13.50
CA GLU A 186 -2.43 4.39 -14.46
C GLU A 186 -1.40 3.25 -14.53
N ARG A 187 -0.91 2.79 -13.37
CA ARG A 187 0.08 1.69 -13.32
C ARG A 187 -0.48 0.37 -13.79
N MET A 188 -1.75 0.07 -13.50
CA MET A 188 -2.42 -1.11 -14.04
C MET A 188 -2.49 -1.04 -15.56
N ALA A 189 -2.96 0.05 -16.13
CA ALA A 189 -3.07 0.24 -17.57
C ALA A 189 -1.70 0.11 -18.27
N TRP A 190 -0.67 0.71 -17.68
CA TRP A 190 0.70 0.59 -18.17
C TRP A 190 1.20 -0.86 -18.10
N ALA A 191 0.99 -1.54 -16.98
CA ALA A 191 1.40 -2.93 -16.79
C ALA A 191 0.63 -3.89 -17.73
N CYS A 192 -0.68 -3.69 -17.94
CA CYS A 192 -1.48 -4.46 -18.89
C CYS A 192 -0.87 -4.44 -20.29
N LYS A 193 -0.49 -3.25 -20.79
CA LYS A 193 0.17 -3.11 -22.08
C LYS A 193 1.44 -3.98 -22.19
N HIS A 194 2.26 -4.01 -21.13
CA HIS A 194 3.54 -4.75 -21.14
C HIS A 194 3.39 -6.25 -20.86
N LEU A 195 2.30 -6.66 -20.21
CA LEU A 195 1.95 -8.06 -19.98
C LEU A 195 1.14 -8.65 -21.15
N GLY A 196 0.74 -7.85 -22.14
CA GLY A 196 -0.08 -8.28 -23.26
C GLY A 196 -1.54 -8.57 -22.88
N LEU A 197 -2.06 -7.93 -21.81
CA LEU A 197 -3.46 -7.98 -21.39
C LEU A 197 -4.26 -6.92 -22.15
N LYS A 198 -5.37 -7.31 -22.81
CA LYS A 198 -6.09 -6.45 -23.76
C LYS A 198 -7.45 -5.96 -23.26
N SER A 199 -8.01 -6.58 -22.22
CA SER A 199 -9.35 -6.27 -21.72
C SER A 199 -9.44 -4.95 -20.94
N PHE A 200 -8.30 -4.27 -20.70
CA PHE A 200 -8.30 -2.89 -20.23
C PHE A 200 -7.97 -1.96 -21.42
N PRO A 201 -8.98 -1.34 -22.08
CA PRO A 201 -8.77 -0.68 -23.38
C PRO A 201 -8.22 0.73 -23.28
N TYR A 202 -8.13 1.30 -22.07
CA TYR A 202 -7.78 2.70 -21.88
C TYR A 202 -6.26 2.89 -21.72
N SER A 203 -5.74 3.95 -22.36
CA SER A 203 -4.32 4.29 -22.27
C SER A 203 -3.97 4.80 -20.88
N HIS A 204 -2.83 4.37 -20.33
CA HIS A 204 -2.30 4.90 -19.07
C HIS A 204 -2.08 6.43 -19.12
N MET A 205 -1.87 7.00 -20.30
CA MET A 205 -1.62 8.43 -20.47
C MET A 205 -2.80 9.31 -20.04
N ILE A 206 -4.05 8.83 -20.18
CA ILE A 206 -5.21 9.63 -19.77
C ILE A 206 -5.24 9.81 -18.24
N TYR A 207 -4.87 8.79 -17.48
CA TYR A 207 -4.80 8.85 -16.02
C TYR A 207 -3.62 9.70 -15.52
N ARG A 208 -2.50 9.67 -16.25
CA ARG A 208 -1.37 10.56 -15.99
C ARG A 208 -1.75 12.03 -16.21
N GLN A 209 -2.45 12.33 -17.31
CA GLN A 209 -2.96 13.66 -17.58
C GLN A 209 -3.98 14.11 -16.54
N GLU A 210 -4.88 13.22 -16.12
CA GLU A 210 -5.84 13.48 -15.04
C GLU A 210 -5.14 13.90 -13.75
N LEU A 211 -4.11 13.15 -13.32
CA LEU A 211 -3.31 13.51 -12.15
C LEU A 211 -2.71 14.90 -12.25
N LEU A 212 -2.12 15.24 -13.41
CA LEU A 212 -1.43 16.51 -13.60
C LEU A 212 -2.39 17.71 -13.71
N LEU A 213 -3.56 17.52 -14.31
CA LEU A 213 -4.50 18.60 -14.59
C LEU A 213 -5.47 18.86 -13.44
N HIS A 214 -5.88 17.83 -12.73
CA HIS A 214 -6.97 17.95 -11.75
C HIS A 214 -6.55 17.72 -10.30
N TYR A 215 -5.41 17.08 -10.07
CA TYR A 215 -4.96 16.78 -8.69
C TYR A 215 -3.72 17.59 -8.27
N TRP A 216 -2.87 18.02 -9.20
CA TRP A 216 -1.70 18.82 -8.84
C TRP A 216 -2.10 20.25 -8.45
N ASN A 217 -1.79 20.68 -7.21
CA ASN A 217 -2.17 21.99 -6.69
C ASN A 217 -1.04 23.02 -6.64
N GLY A 218 0.15 22.65 -7.13
CA GLY A 218 1.36 23.50 -7.09
C GLY A 218 2.43 22.95 -6.14
N ASP A 219 2.04 22.27 -5.06
CA ASP A 219 2.96 21.73 -4.05
C ASP A 219 2.89 20.21 -3.96
N TYR A 220 1.70 19.61 -4.08
CA TYR A 220 1.48 18.16 -4.00
C TYR A 220 0.21 17.74 -4.76
N PHE A 221 -0.03 16.42 -4.86
CA PHE A 221 -1.29 15.90 -5.39
C PHE A 221 -2.37 15.90 -4.29
N ASN A 222 -3.51 16.52 -4.57
CA ASN A 222 -4.69 16.57 -3.72
C ASN A 222 -5.15 15.17 -3.28
N ALA A 223 -5.78 15.07 -2.13
CA ALA A 223 -6.30 13.81 -1.60
C ALA A 223 -7.32 13.17 -2.56
N ASP A 224 -8.28 13.93 -3.03
CA ASP A 224 -9.24 13.48 -4.04
C ASP A 224 -9.72 14.65 -4.92
N PHE A 225 -10.64 14.35 -5.84
CA PHE A 225 -11.14 15.31 -6.81
C PHE A 225 -11.78 16.55 -6.17
N ASN A 226 -12.38 16.42 -4.99
CA ASN A 226 -13.07 17.47 -4.25
C ASN A 226 -12.35 17.92 -2.97
N ASN A 227 -11.27 17.25 -2.58
CA ASN A 227 -10.55 17.55 -1.35
C ASN A 227 -9.08 17.85 -1.61
N THR A 228 -8.70 19.11 -1.49
CA THR A 228 -7.33 19.59 -1.68
C THR A 228 -6.40 19.36 -0.50
N ALA A 229 -6.82 18.61 0.54
CA ALA A 229 -5.98 18.31 1.69
C ALA A 229 -4.80 17.41 1.29
N PHE A 230 -3.70 17.53 2.04
CA PHE A 230 -2.57 16.60 1.92
C PHE A 230 -2.95 15.23 2.46
N SER A 231 -2.65 14.17 1.71
CA SER A 231 -2.70 12.79 2.13
C SER A 231 -1.47 12.05 1.59
N ALA A 232 -0.75 11.35 2.46
CA ALA A 232 0.57 10.80 2.14
C ALA A 232 0.55 9.85 0.94
N GLU A 233 -0.45 8.96 0.87
CA GLU A 233 -0.61 8.04 -0.26
C GLU A 233 -0.90 8.78 -1.57
N CYS A 234 -1.74 9.79 -1.53
CA CYS A 234 -2.08 10.59 -2.71
C CYS A 234 -0.90 11.45 -3.18
N ALA A 235 -0.11 11.99 -2.24
CA ALA A 235 1.02 12.83 -2.55
C ALA A 235 2.25 12.04 -3.04
N LEU A 236 2.50 10.82 -2.51
CA LEU A 236 3.72 10.07 -2.79
C LEU A 236 3.56 8.97 -3.85
N ILE A 237 2.42 8.27 -3.89
CA ILE A 237 2.24 7.11 -4.78
C ILE A 237 2.39 7.46 -6.26
N PRO A 238 1.94 8.62 -6.79
CA PRO A 238 2.18 8.99 -8.17
C PRO A 238 3.68 8.96 -8.55
N PHE A 239 4.56 9.36 -7.64
CA PHE A 239 6.01 9.33 -7.85
C PHE A 239 6.63 7.95 -7.59
N ILE A 240 6.23 7.27 -6.51
CA ILE A 240 6.71 5.94 -6.14
C ILE A 240 6.41 4.92 -7.24
N MET A 241 5.19 4.95 -7.77
CA MET A 241 4.75 4.09 -8.86
C MET A 241 5.23 4.57 -10.23
N ARG A 242 5.86 5.74 -10.32
CA ARG A 242 6.32 6.37 -11.56
C ARG A 242 5.17 6.66 -12.53
N SER A 243 3.96 6.88 -12.00
CA SER A 243 2.83 7.40 -12.77
C SER A 243 3.12 8.85 -13.22
N VAL A 244 3.87 9.57 -12.40
CA VAL A 244 4.41 10.90 -12.72
C VAL A 244 5.93 10.88 -12.51
N GLU A 245 6.68 11.21 -13.56
CA GLU A 245 8.14 11.30 -13.56
C GLU A 245 8.55 12.77 -13.74
N ASP A 246 8.31 13.59 -12.72
CA ASP A 246 8.58 15.03 -12.72
C ASP A 246 9.35 15.37 -11.43
N THR A 247 10.64 15.62 -11.58
CA THR A 247 11.56 15.90 -10.48
C THR A 247 11.23 17.22 -9.77
N GLU A 248 10.75 18.24 -10.49
CA GLU A 248 10.39 19.52 -9.89
C GLU A 248 9.17 19.35 -8.97
N LYS A 249 8.13 18.68 -9.47
CA LYS A 249 6.93 18.39 -8.67
C LYS A 249 7.25 17.51 -7.46
N LEU A 250 8.09 16.49 -7.63
CA LEU A 250 8.54 15.67 -6.51
C LEU A 250 9.26 16.53 -5.46
N ASN A 251 10.20 17.40 -5.85
CA ASN A 251 10.91 18.24 -4.90
C ASN A 251 9.97 19.22 -4.18
N LYS A 252 8.98 19.82 -4.85
CA LYS A 252 7.95 20.64 -4.20
C LYS A 252 7.17 19.84 -3.14
N THR A 253 6.80 18.60 -3.47
CA THR A 253 6.12 17.71 -2.50
C THR A 253 6.99 17.39 -1.29
N LEU A 254 8.28 17.11 -1.51
CA LEU A 254 9.23 16.85 -0.42
C LEU A 254 9.47 18.11 0.44
N ASP A 255 9.56 19.30 -0.17
CA ASP A 255 9.65 20.59 0.53
C ASP A 255 8.41 20.83 1.39
N TYR A 256 7.21 20.61 0.86
CA TYR A 256 5.98 20.74 1.63
C TYR A 256 5.96 19.80 2.86
N ILE A 257 6.36 18.53 2.68
CA ILE A 257 6.42 17.56 3.78
C ILE A 257 7.40 18.01 4.87
N ARG A 258 8.59 18.52 4.49
CA ARG A 258 9.60 19.09 5.41
C ARG A 258 9.05 20.29 6.17
N ASP A 259 8.54 21.28 5.43
CA ASP A 259 8.14 22.59 5.97
C ASP A 259 6.90 22.48 6.87
N GLN A 260 6.02 21.52 6.59
CA GLN A 260 4.85 21.19 7.44
C GLN A 260 5.15 20.18 8.54
N HIS A 261 6.43 19.78 8.72
CA HIS A 261 6.86 18.81 9.74
C HIS A 261 6.09 17.48 9.72
N ILE A 262 5.61 17.04 8.55
CA ILE A 262 4.81 15.82 8.40
C ILE A 262 5.64 14.56 8.70
N ALA A 263 6.95 14.64 8.48
CA ALA A 263 7.89 13.55 8.74
C ALA A 263 8.47 13.58 10.19
N ARG A 264 7.80 14.21 11.16
CA ARG A 264 8.24 14.29 12.56
C ARG A 264 7.19 13.67 13.51
N PRO A 265 7.63 12.99 14.61
CA PRO A 265 9.02 12.68 15.01
C PRO A 265 9.66 11.60 14.11
N TYR A 266 8.85 10.81 13.40
CA TYR A 266 9.26 9.80 12.42
C TYR A 266 8.51 9.99 11.12
N ALA A 267 9.10 9.60 10.01
CA ALA A 267 8.43 9.56 8.73
C ALA A 267 7.39 8.42 8.70
N MET A 268 6.14 8.62 8.20
CA MET A 268 5.53 9.93 8.07
C MET A 268 4.04 9.83 8.40
N ARG A 269 3.44 10.96 8.78
CA ARG A 269 2.00 11.05 9.06
C ARG A 269 1.18 10.90 7.79
N TYR A 270 -0.03 10.34 7.92
CA TYR A 270 -0.98 10.30 6.81
C TYR A 270 -1.36 11.71 6.32
N THR A 271 -1.64 12.61 7.26
CA THR A 271 -2.02 13.99 6.94
C THR A 271 -1.67 14.91 8.10
N ASN A 272 -1.50 16.20 7.81
CA ASN A 272 -1.41 17.27 8.81
C ASN A 272 -2.79 17.94 9.06
N THR A 273 -3.83 17.58 8.34
CA THR A 273 -5.17 18.17 8.42
C THR A 273 -6.27 17.12 8.54
N PRO A 274 -6.28 16.27 9.59
CA PRO A 274 -7.20 15.12 9.69
C PRO A 274 -8.66 15.53 9.69
N LYS A 275 -9.01 16.74 10.15
CA LYS A 275 -10.39 17.26 10.19
C LYS A 275 -10.97 17.54 8.80
N ARG A 276 -10.16 17.62 7.75
CA ARG A 276 -10.62 17.83 6.37
C ARG A 276 -11.07 16.56 5.67
N PHE A 277 -11.02 15.40 6.34
CA PHE A 277 -11.40 14.11 5.79
C PHE A 277 -12.70 13.59 6.41
N HIS A 278 -13.45 12.88 5.59
CA HIS A 278 -14.58 12.08 6.06
C HIS A 278 -14.08 10.67 6.39
N TYR A 279 -14.44 10.19 7.58
CA TYR A 279 -14.02 8.87 8.04
C TYR A 279 -15.21 7.94 8.23
N ARG A 280 -15.01 6.67 7.95
CA ARG A 280 -15.95 5.60 8.24
C ARG A 280 -16.23 5.52 9.75
N LEU A 281 -17.42 5.07 10.12
CA LEU A 281 -17.88 5.06 11.52
C LEU A 281 -16.90 4.34 12.44
N TRP A 282 -16.41 3.16 12.05
CA TRP A 282 -15.47 2.38 12.86
C TRP A 282 -14.14 3.13 13.11
N ALA A 283 -13.66 3.88 12.13
CA ALA A 283 -12.44 4.69 12.25
C ALA A 283 -12.65 5.96 13.12
N ARG A 284 -13.89 6.36 13.33
CA ARG A 284 -14.26 7.48 14.22
C ARG A 284 -14.51 7.03 15.66
N THR A 285 -14.82 5.76 15.88
CA THR A 285 -15.27 5.21 17.17
C THR A 285 -14.24 4.25 17.76
N VAL A 286 -14.21 3.02 17.29
CA VAL A 286 -13.44 1.92 17.90
C VAL A 286 -11.95 1.92 17.57
N MET A 287 -11.57 2.46 16.39
CA MET A 287 -10.19 2.64 15.96
C MET A 287 -9.90 4.13 15.73
N ARG A 288 -10.22 4.94 16.72
CA ARG A 288 -10.13 6.40 16.61
C ARG A 288 -8.73 6.83 16.19
N ASN A 289 -8.69 7.72 15.19
CA ASN A 289 -7.48 8.26 14.59
C ASN A 289 -6.62 7.25 13.79
N TYR A 290 -7.03 5.99 13.62
CA TYR A 290 -6.29 4.98 12.84
C TYR A 290 -5.87 5.49 11.45
N ALA A 291 -6.79 6.13 10.75
CA ALA A 291 -6.56 6.72 9.44
C ALA A 291 -6.46 8.26 9.48
N GLY A 292 -6.18 8.85 10.65
CA GLY A 292 -6.07 10.30 10.86
C GLY A 292 -4.65 10.83 10.58
N ASP A 293 -4.05 11.45 11.60
CA ASP A 293 -2.69 11.99 11.56
C ASP A 293 -1.62 11.03 12.12
N THR A 294 -1.95 9.74 12.24
CA THR A 294 -1.02 8.68 12.63
C THR A 294 0.14 8.57 11.65
N ILE A 295 1.30 8.13 12.16
CA ILE A 295 2.51 7.88 11.38
C ILE A 295 2.43 6.45 10.84
N TRP A 296 2.49 6.29 9.53
CA TRP A 296 2.49 5.00 8.85
C TRP A 296 3.84 4.67 8.29
N THR A 297 4.45 3.61 8.78
CA THR A 297 5.86 3.33 8.54
C THR A 297 6.20 2.94 7.10
N TRP A 298 5.24 2.37 6.36
CA TRP A 298 5.48 2.08 4.95
C TRP A 298 5.61 3.37 4.11
N HIS A 299 4.81 4.41 4.38
CA HIS A 299 4.99 5.73 3.77
C HIS A 299 6.37 6.31 4.11
N GLY A 300 6.78 6.13 5.37
CA GLY A 300 8.08 6.57 5.84
C GLY A 300 9.23 5.92 5.09
N ALA A 301 9.20 4.61 4.93
CA ALA A 301 10.23 3.89 4.19
C ALA A 301 10.30 4.33 2.70
N TYR A 302 9.16 4.60 2.07
CA TYR A 302 9.12 5.15 0.72
C TYR A 302 9.58 6.62 0.65
N TYR A 303 9.19 7.43 1.63
CA TYR A 303 9.66 8.82 1.73
C TYR A 303 11.19 8.88 1.80
N LEU A 304 11.81 8.03 2.62
CA LEU A 304 13.28 7.92 2.69
C LEU A 304 13.91 7.59 1.32
N ARG A 305 13.32 6.68 0.55
CA ARG A 305 13.80 6.39 -0.81
C ARG A 305 13.72 7.59 -1.74
N LEU A 306 12.63 8.36 -1.64
CA LEU A 306 12.48 9.57 -2.45
C LEU A 306 13.48 10.64 -2.05
N LEU A 307 13.74 10.82 -0.74
CA LEU A 307 14.74 11.74 -0.25
C LEU A 307 16.13 11.39 -0.80
N TRP A 308 16.56 10.13 -0.66
CA TRP A 308 17.84 9.67 -1.17
C TRP A 308 17.92 9.73 -2.69
N GLY A 309 16.86 9.35 -3.39
CA GLY A 309 16.80 9.41 -4.85
C GLY A 309 16.87 10.84 -5.42
N GLN A 310 16.57 11.86 -4.60
CA GLN A 310 16.70 13.28 -4.94
C GLN A 310 17.91 13.97 -4.25
N ASN A 311 18.79 13.20 -3.60
CA ASN A 311 19.95 13.73 -2.86
C ASN A 311 19.59 14.85 -1.86
N ARG A 312 18.48 14.68 -1.15
CA ARG A 312 17.97 15.68 -0.22
C ARG A 312 18.85 15.76 1.04
N PRO A 313 19.17 16.98 1.54
CA PRO A 313 20.04 17.16 2.71
C PRO A 313 19.45 16.53 3.99
N GLU A 314 18.11 16.50 4.12
CA GLU A 314 17.41 15.91 5.26
C GLU A 314 17.31 14.36 5.23
N ALA A 315 17.82 13.69 4.18
CA ALA A 315 17.70 12.24 4.02
C ALA A 315 18.35 11.46 5.17
N ALA A 316 19.58 11.80 5.52
CA ALA A 316 20.34 11.12 6.58
C ALA A 316 19.69 11.28 7.97
N GLU A 317 19.22 12.48 8.31
CA GLU A 317 18.55 12.73 9.59
C GLU A 317 17.24 11.92 9.70
N ASN A 318 16.43 11.90 8.64
CA ASN A 318 15.20 11.13 8.63
C ASN A 318 15.44 9.62 8.66
N GLU A 319 16.49 9.11 8.00
CA GLU A 319 16.87 7.70 8.07
C GLU A 319 17.34 7.31 9.48
N MET A 320 18.19 8.12 10.14
CA MET A 320 18.60 7.87 11.52
C MET A 320 17.41 7.86 12.48
N ALA A 321 16.48 8.82 12.36
CA ALA A 321 15.26 8.82 13.17
C ALA A 321 14.41 7.57 12.93
N PHE A 322 14.30 7.12 11.69
CA PHE A 322 13.53 5.93 11.33
C PHE A 322 14.20 4.64 11.85
N ALA A 323 15.53 4.53 11.74
CA ALA A 323 16.31 3.43 12.31
C ALA A 323 16.13 3.37 13.84
N SER A 324 16.25 4.51 14.54
CA SER A 324 16.05 4.58 15.99
C SER A 324 14.66 4.15 16.43
N MET A 325 13.64 4.37 15.61
CA MET A 325 12.28 3.87 15.85
C MET A 325 12.23 2.32 15.79
N ILE A 326 12.84 1.71 14.77
CA ILE A 326 12.88 0.25 14.61
C ILE A 326 13.60 -0.38 15.82
N GLU A 327 14.76 0.17 16.19
CA GLU A 327 15.56 -0.27 17.34
C GLU A 327 14.83 -0.08 18.67
N ARG A 328 14.23 1.10 18.90
CA ARG A 328 13.44 1.40 20.10
C ARG A 328 12.31 0.40 20.35
N TYR A 329 11.62 0.00 19.27
CA TYR A 329 10.50 -0.92 19.37
C TYR A 329 10.89 -2.38 19.17
N HIS A 330 12.15 -2.67 18.84
CA HIS A 330 12.66 -4.01 18.51
C HIS A 330 11.81 -4.72 17.45
N THR A 331 11.23 -3.95 16.52
CA THR A 331 10.34 -4.44 15.46
C THR A 331 10.15 -3.35 14.40
N PHE A 332 9.56 -3.73 13.26
CA PHE A 332 9.05 -2.79 12.27
C PHE A 332 7.53 -2.63 12.51
N PRO A 333 7.08 -1.57 13.20
CA PRO A 333 5.67 -1.38 13.53
C PRO A 333 4.87 -0.96 12.30
N GLU A 334 3.57 -1.21 12.31
CA GLU A 334 2.64 -0.75 11.26
C GLU A 334 2.46 0.76 11.34
N LEU A 335 1.98 1.24 12.49
CA LEU A 335 1.69 2.66 12.68
C LEU A 335 1.96 3.11 14.11
N LEU A 336 2.18 4.42 14.24
CA LEU A 336 2.43 5.10 15.50
C LEU A 336 1.45 6.27 15.67
N ASN A 337 1.24 6.68 16.92
CA ASN A 337 0.59 7.94 17.23
C ASN A 337 1.44 9.12 16.70
N PRO A 338 0.87 10.33 16.58
CA PRO A 338 1.61 11.51 16.15
C PRO A 338 2.80 11.90 17.02
N ASP A 339 2.83 11.46 18.29
CA ASP A 339 3.93 11.64 19.24
C ASP A 339 5.04 10.56 19.11
N GLY A 340 4.88 9.61 18.20
CA GLY A 340 5.83 8.53 17.95
C GLY A 340 5.65 7.31 18.87
N THR A 341 4.64 7.26 19.73
CA THR A 341 4.31 6.06 20.51
C THR A 341 3.56 5.04 19.66
N LEU A 342 3.63 3.75 20.01
CA LEU A 342 2.88 2.70 19.29
C LEU A 342 1.37 2.99 19.37
N TYR A 343 0.71 2.96 18.22
CA TYR A 343 -0.73 3.15 18.16
C TYR A 343 -1.47 2.06 18.91
N ASN A 344 -2.44 2.47 19.71
CA ASN A 344 -3.23 1.61 20.57
C ASN A 344 -4.63 2.21 20.78
N SER A 345 -5.66 1.46 20.42
CA SER A 345 -7.06 1.83 20.59
C SER A 345 -7.83 0.73 21.32
N LEU A 346 -9.16 0.92 21.49
CA LEU A 346 -10.01 -0.03 22.21
C LEU A 346 -9.92 -1.45 21.62
N LEU A 347 -10.01 -1.59 20.30
CA LEU A 347 -10.05 -2.90 19.64
C LEU A 347 -8.81 -3.21 18.80
N TYR A 348 -7.91 -2.26 18.65
CA TYR A 348 -6.77 -2.41 17.75
C TYR A 348 -5.47 -1.92 18.36
N LYS A 349 -4.43 -2.68 18.21
CA LYS A 349 -3.05 -2.32 18.52
C LYS A 349 -2.23 -2.43 17.24
N SER A 350 -1.32 -1.47 17.02
CA SER A 350 -0.38 -1.49 15.89
C SER A 350 0.22 -2.87 15.68
N SER A 351 0.15 -3.37 14.46
CA SER A 351 0.79 -4.63 14.09
C SER A 351 2.30 -4.51 14.17
N GLU A 352 2.98 -5.60 14.38
CA GLU A 352 4.43 -5.67 14.50
C GLU A 352 5.01 -6.63 13.45
N GLY A 353 6.29 -6.42 13.11
CA GLY A 353 6.96 -7.26 12.14
C GLY A 353 6.36 -7.13 10.74
N MET A 354 6.14 -5.89 10.28
CA MET A 354 5.60 -5.63 8.96
C MET A 354 6.61 -5.96 7.87
N ILE A 355 6.17 -6.67 6.83
CA ILE A 355 6.98 -7.01 5.65
C ILE A 355 7.51 -5.75 4.94
N TRP A 356 6.96 -4.57 5.23
CA TRP A 356 7.44 -3.28 4.72
C TRP A 356 8.90 -3.00 5.09
N ALA A 357 9.46 -3.72 6.07
CA ALA A 357 10.89 -3.75 6.38
C ALA A 357 11.75 -4.03 5.11
N ALA A 358 11.22 -4.76 4.12
CA ALA A 358 11.89 -4.96 2.84
C ALA A 358 12.10 -3.65 2.06
N ILE A 359 11.23 -2.65 2.25
CA ILE A 359 11.39 -1.32 1.65
C ILE A 359 12.60 -0.63 2.30
N TYR A 360 12.67 -0.64 3.60
CA TYR A 360 13.78 -0.05 4.36
C TYR A 360 15.12 -0.68 3.98
N LEU A 361 15.22 -1.99 3.94
CA LEU A 361 16.45 -2.73 3.58
C LEU A 361 16.99 -2.42 2.18
N THR A 362 16.22 -1.81 1.31
CA THR A 362 16.67 -1.47 -0.04
C THR A 362 16.91 0.03 -0.23
N ILE A 363 16.89 0.83 0.84
CA ILE A 363 17.12 2.28 0.78
C ILE A 363 18.53 2.59 0.23
N ASP A 364 19.54 1.83 0.59
CA ASP A 364 20.91 2.03 0.13
C ASP A 364 21.06 2.00 -1.39
N SER A 365 20.18 1.29 -2.09
CA SER A 365 20.18 1.29 -3.57
C SER A 365 19.79 2.63 -4.19
N TYR A 366 19.31 3.57 -3.40
CA TYR A 366 18.93 4.94 -3.80
C TYR A 366 19.92 6.00 -3.36
N LYS A 367 20.88 5.64 -2.52
CA LYS A 367 21.96 6.57 -2.08
C LYS A 367 22.89 6.88 -3.25
N PRO A 368 23.50 8.06 -3.28
CA PRO A 368 24.56 8.38 -4.23
C PRO A 368 25.65 7.31 -4.18
N LYS A 369 26.12 6.88 -5.34
CA LYS A 369 27.31 6.02 -5.38
C LYS A 369 28.51 6.89 -4.99
N SER A 370 29.18 6.54 -3.91
CA SER A 370 30.47 7.13 -3.47
C SER A 370 31.53 6.90 -4.54
#